data_48786a29cc9783aaa39210e6eb2f3b93
#
_entry.id   48786a29cc9783aaa39210e6eb2f3b93
#
_cell.length_a   1.000
_cell.length_b   1.000
_cell.length_c   1.000
_cell.angle_alpha   90.00
_cell.angle_beta   90.00
_cell.angle_gamma   90.00
#
_symmetry.space_group_name_H-M   'P 1'
#
loop_
_entity.id
_entity.type
_entity.pdbx_description
1 polymer ?
#
loop_
_entity_poly.entity_id
_entity_poly.type
_entity_poly.pdbx_seq_one_letter_code
_entity_poly.pdbx_strand_id
1 'polypeptide(L)'
;MISQTIMFKHLYQNPPAAIAFAEGSKVSDQDLKEALKHFEKFYEEIFIELSNYGELKELCVVDNLGDHLIGNVYARFNDEASASKAFNALAGKYYHSNLVEEEFCPIAKISDAKCKKFEQGICQRGAFCNFLHLKEINRSLFKSLKDEMYENHPEYKKNRITNFKQKKERNHEHSSSDSSLDRYDNYKRKAIIQRWNEDYHVEKKLEEKKKKMAQAKIDLAIIEQKLRNRKQYDEDEKINNYRKIKRDEKYEDSDETISKGDL
;
A
#
# COMPACT_ATOMS: atom_id res chain seq x y z
N MET A 1 -11.89 -24.50 -21.42
CA MET A 1 -11.68 -23.26 -22.23
C MET A 1 -10.61 -22.47 -21.52
N ILE A 2 -9.51 -22.13 -22.19
CA ILE A 2 -8.42 -21.35 -21.60
C ILE A 2 -8.81 -19.87 -21.63
N SER A 3 -8.48 -19.12 -20.60
CA SER A 3 -8.76 -17.68 -20.47
C SER A 3 -7.57 -16.95 -19.86
N GLN A 4 -7.46 -15.65 -20.09
CA GLN A 4 -6.49 -14.78 -19.42
C GLN A 4 -6.81 -14.59 -17.94
N THR A 5 -8.01 -14.94 -17.49
CA THR A 5 -8.48 -14.75 -16.11
C THR A 5 -8.66 -16.10 -15.42
N ILE A 6 -8.05 -16.22 -14.25
CA ILE A 6 -8.22 -17.36 -13.33
C ILE A 6 -9.04 -16.88 -12.15
N MET A 7 -9.99 -17.66 -11.71
CA MET A 7 -10.70 -17.52 -10.46
C MET A 7 -10.17 -18.56 -9.47
N PHE A 8 -9.78 -18.13 -8.30
CA PHE A 8 -9.43 -18.98 -7.15
C PHE A 8 -10.60 -18.95 -6.18
N LYS A 9 -11.22 -20.11 -5.95
CA LYS A 9 -12.39 -20.23 -5.08
C LYS A 9 -11.98 -20.15 -3.62
N HIS A 10 -12.66 -19.30 -2.85
CA HIS A 10 -12.51 -19.20 -1.39
C HIS A 10 -11.04 -19.05 -0.89
N LEU A 11 -10.15 -18.50 -1.73
CA LEU A 11 -8.73 -18.40 -1.40
C LEU A 11 -8.48 -17.42 -0.26
N TYR A 12 -9.23 -16.30 -0.23
CA TYR A 12 -9.12 -15.32 0.86
C TYR A 12 -10.03 -15.68 2.02
N GLN A 13 -9.43 -15.92 3.18
CA GLN A 13 -10.17 -16.15 4.42
C GLN A 13 -10.44 -14.82 5.11
N ASN A 14 -11.71 -14.39 5.08
CA ASN A 14 -12.11 -13.16 5.76
C ASN A 14 -11.94 -13.31 7.28
N PRO A 15 -11.23 -12.39 7.97
CA PRO A 15 -11.20 -12.35 9.44
C PRO A 15 -12.61 -12.16 10.01
N PRO A 16 -12.93 -12.71 11.20
CA PRO A 16 -14.25 -12.58 11.83
C PRO A 16 -14.72 -11.12 11.96
N ALA A 17 -13.81 -10.20 12.27
CA ALA A 17 -14.12 -8.77 12.35
C ALA A 17 -14.60 -8.18 11.01
N ALA A 18 -13.99 -8.59 9.88
CA ALA A 18 -14.42 -8.15 8.55
C ALA A 18 -15.81 -8.68 8.19
N ILE A 19 -16.11 -9.94 8.54
CA ILE A 19 -17.43 -10.55 8.33
C ILE A 19 -18.48 -9.81 9.15
N ALA A 20 -18.26 -9.64 10.46
CA ALA A 20 -19.17 -8.94 11.36
C ALA A 20 -19.46 -7.50 10.89
N PHE A 21 -18.43 -6.79 10.42
CA PHE A 21 -18.60 -5.44 9.87
C PHE A 21 -19.44 -5.44 8.59
N ALA A 22 -19.21 -6.37 7.67
CA ALA A 22 -19.97 -6.49 6.43
C ALA A 22 -21.44 -6.89 6.66
N GLU A 23 -21.74 -7.57 7.77
CA GLU A 23 -23.10 -7.90 8.25
C GLU A 23 -23.77 -6.73 8.98
N GLY A 24 -23.07 -5.61 9.19
CA GLY A 24 -23.59 -4.43 9.86
C GLY A 24 -23.44 -4.45 11.39
N SER A 25 -22.67 -5.38 11.95
CA SER A 25 -22.37 -5.42 13.37
C SER A 25 -21.35 -4.33 13.76
N LYS A 26 -21.43 -3.87 15.01
CA LYS A 26 -20.44 -2.92 15.54
C LYS A 26 -19.14 -3.67 15.83
N VAL A 27 -18.07 -3.22 15.20
CA VAL A 27 -16.70 -3.76 15.36
C VAL A 27 -15.79 -2.63 15.87
N SER A 28 -14.79 -2.96 16.68
CA SER A 28 -13.85 -1.95 17.16
C SER A 28 -12.94 -1.45 16.03
N ASP A 29 -12.51 -0.18 16.11
CA ASP A 29 -11.58 0.39 15.14
C ASP A 29 -10.24 -0.37 15.09
N GLN A 30 -9.83 -0.98 16.20
CA GLN A 30 -8.63 -1.78 16.29
C GLN A 30 -8.76 -3.08 15.47
N ASP A 31 -9.87 -3.79 15.65
CA ASP A 31 -10.12 -5.05 14.93
C ASP A 31 -10.27 -4.81 13.42
N LEU A 32 -10.86 -3.68 13.03
CA LEU A 32 -10.95 -3.27 11.62
C LEU A 32 -9.56 -2.97 11.02
N LYS A 33 -8.69 -2.31 11.78
CA LYS A 33 -7.30 -2.06 11.34
C LYS A 33 -6.50 -3.36 11.19
N GLU A 34 -6.71 -4.32 12.08
CA GLU A 34 -6.08 -5.64 12.00
C GLU A 34 -6.60 -6.44 10.80
N ALA A 35 -7.91 -6.41 10.56
CA ALA A 35 -8.53 -7.02 9.39
C ALA A 35 -8.01 -6.41 8.08
N LEU A 36 -7.81 -5.08 8.03
CA LEU A 36 -7.22 -4.41 6.88
C LEU A 36 -5.77 -4.84 6.63
N LYS A 37 -4.93 -4.88 7.69
CA LYS A 37 -3.55 -5.35 7.59
C LYS A 37 -3.47 -6.81 7.14
N HIS A 38 -4.38 -7.66 7.63
CA HIS A 38 -4.49 -9.06 7.19
C HIS A 38 -4.79 -9.14 5.69
N PHE A 39 -5.70 -8.30 5.20
CA PHE A 39 -6.04 -8.23 3.78
C PHE A 39 -4.87 -7.72 2.93
N GLU A 40 -4.21 -6.63 3.34
CA GLU A 40 -3.07 -6.07 2.60
C GLU A 40 -1.93 -7.08 2.50
N LYS A 41 -1.61 -7.80 3.59
CA LYS A 41 -0.60 -8.87 3.59
C LYS A 41 -0.96 -10.02 2.65
N PHE A 42 -2.20 -10.50 2.70
CA PHE A 42 -2.70 -11.52 1.78
C PHE A 42 -2.57 -11.07 0.31
N TYR A 43 -2.99 -9.83 0.03
CA TYR A 43 -2.95 -9.27 -1.32
C TYR A 43 -1.52 -9.19 -1.86
N GLU A 44 -0.57 -8.76 -1.04
CA GLU A 44 0.85 -8.69 -1.35
C GLU A 44 1.42 -10.08 -1.67
N GLU A 45 1.21 -11.05 -0.79
CA GLU A 45 1.69 -12.44 -0.97
C GLU A 45 1.17 -13.06 -2.27
N ILE A 46 -0.14 -12.94 -2.55
CA ILE A 46 -0.74 -13.51 -3.76
C ILE A 46 -0.31 -12.75 -5.01
N PHE A 47 -0.17 -11.42 -4.93
CA PHE A 47 0.30 -10.63 -6.07
C PHE A 47 1.72 -11.02 -6.47
N ILE A 48 2.64 -11.14 -5.51
CA ILE A 48 4.03 -11.54 -5.75
C ILE A 48 4.10 -12.96 -6.33
N GLU A 49 3.39 -13.91 -5.70
CA GLU A 49 3.37 -15.30 -6.20
C GLU A 49 2.86 -15.38 -7.65
N LEU A 50 1.74 -14.73 -7.95
CA LEU A 50 1.17 -14.76 -9.29
C LEU A 50 2.02 -14.03 -10.33
N SER A 51 2.74 -12.98 -9.93
CA SER A 51 3.63 -12.23 -10.82
C SER A 51 4.79 -13.06 -11.37
N ASN A 52 5.17 -14.15 -10.69
CA ASN A 52 6.22 -15.07 -11.15
C ASN A 52 5.83 -15.87 -12.40
N TYR A 53 4.54 -16.01 -12.68
CA TYR A 53 4.05 -16.79 -13.83
C TYR A 53 3.78 -15.94 -15.06
N GLY A 54 3.63 -14.63 -14.92
CA GLY A 54 3.40 -13.71 -16.02
C GLY A 54 2.97 -12.31 -15.56
N GLU A 55 2.91 -11.37 -16.51
CA GLU A 55 2.47 -10.01 -16.21
C GLU A 55 1.03 -9.98 -15.71
N LEU A 56 0.85 -9.67 -14.43
CA LEU A 56 -0.46 -9.56 -13.80
C LEU A 56 -1.08 -8.19 -14.10
N LYS A 57 -2.23 -8.17 -14.76
CA LYS A 57 -2.97 -6.95 -15.11
C LYS A 57 -3.88 -6.48 -14.00
N GLU A 58 -4.65 -7.41 -13.45
CA GLU A 58 -5.62 -7.15 -12.38
C GLU A 58 -5.58 -8.31 -11.39
N LEU A 59 -5.64 -7.96 -10.12
CA LEU A 59 -5.89 -8.88 -9.01
C LEU A 59 -7.05 -8.30 -8.21
N CYS A 60 -8.12 -9.03 -8.08
CA CYS A 60 -9.35 -8.59 -7.42
C CYS A 60 -9.77 -9.62 -6.37
N VAL A 61 -10.02 -9.17 -5.16
CA VAL A 61 -10.53 -9.98 -4.06
C VAL A 61 -11.96 -9.59 -3.77
N VAL A 62 -12.86 -10.57 -3.70
CA VAL A 62 -14.29 -10.35 -3.51
C VAL A 62 -14.60 -10.09 -2.05
N ASP A 63 -15.44 -9.07 -1.80
CA ASP A 63 -15.89 -8.64 -0.47
C ASP A 63 -17.30 -9.14 -0.10
N ASN A 64 -17.97 -9.82 -1.03
CA ASN A 64 -19.27 -10.44 -0.80
C ASN A 64 -19.16 -11.58 0.23
N LEU A 65 -20.27 -11.83 0.98
CA LEU A 65 -20.40 -12.93 1.93
C LEU A 65 -21.27 -14.09 1.45
N GLY A 66 -21.87 -13.98 0.24
CA GLY A 66 -22.63 -15.10 -0.36
C GLY A 66 -21.71 -16.28 -0.65
N ASP A 67 -22.18 -17.51 -0.37
CA ASP A 67 -21.39 -18.76 -0.43
C ASP A 67 -20.61 -18.96 -1.73
N HIS A 68 -21.18 -18.54 -2.85
CA HIS A 68 -20.56 -18.68 -4.17
C HIS A 68 -19.55 -17.57 -4.51
N LEU A 69 -19.42 -16.53 -3.66
CA LEU A 69 -18.55 -15.37 -3.90
C LEU A 69 -17.52 -15.13 -2.79
N ILE A 70 -17.82 -15.56 -1.56
CA ILE A 70 -16.98 -15.28 -0.40
C ILE A 70 -15.54 -15.72 -0.62
N GLY A 71 -14.60 -14.78 -0.45
CA GLY A 71 -13.17 -15.06 -0.53
C GLY A 71 -12.65 -15.43 -1.91
N ASN A 72 -13.46 -15.34 -2.98
CA ASN A 72 -12.98 -15.58 -4.32
C ASN A 72 -11.98 -14.51 -4.75
N VAL A 73 -10.95 -14.96 -5.47
CA VAL A 73 -9.89 -14.09 -6.00
C VAL A 73 -9.85 -14.26 -7.52
N TYR A 74 -9.87 -13.13 -8.22
CA TYR A 74 -9.75 -13.11 -9.66
C TYR A 74 -8.41 -12.51 -10.07
N ALA A 75 -7.61 -13.28 -10.82
CA ALA A 75 -6.33 -12.84 -11.35
C ALA A 75 -6.38 -12.80 -12.87
N ARG A 76 -6.16 -11.63 -13.46
CA ARG A 76 -6.09 -11.46 -14.91
C ARG A 76 -4.68 -11.19 -15.37
N PHE A 77 -4.17 -12.08 -16.22
CA PHE A 77 -2.85 -11.97 -16.84
C PHE A 77 -2.89 -11.20 -18.15
N ASN A 78 -1.71 -10.84 -18.65
CA ASN A 78 -1.57 -10.17 -19.94
C ASN A 78 -1.93 -11.08 -21.12
N ASP A 79 -1.67 -12.39 -20.97
CA ASP A 79 -1.87 -13.41 -22.00
C ASP A 79 -2.33 -14.73 -21.39
N GLU A 80 -2.93 -15.59 -22.24
CA GLU A 80 -3.46 -16.90 -21.84
C GLU A 80 -2.36 -17.90 -21.47
N ALA A 81 -1.16 -17.76 -22.04
CA ALA A 81 -0.03 -18.63 -21.75
C ALA A 81 0.46 -18.42 -20.32
N SER A 82 0.51 -17.17 -19.86
CA SER A 82 0.83 -16.81 -18.48
C SER A 82 -0.23 -17.33 -17.50
N ALA A 83 -1.50 -17.16 -17.84
CA ALA A 83 -2.60 -17.71 -17.04
C ALA A 83 -2.51 -19.26 -16.95
N SER A 84 -2.24 -19.94 -18.06
CA SER A 84 -2.08 -21.40 -18.07
C SER A 84 -0.89 -21.87 -17.24
N LYS A 85 0.22 -21.14 -17.24
CA LYS A 85 1.38 -21.44 -16.37
C LYS A 85 1.01 -21.32 -14.89
N ALA A 86 0.34 -20.22 -14.50
CA ALA A 86 -0.12 -20.02 -13.12
C ALA A 86 -1.10 -21.13 -12.70
N PHE A 87 -2.08 -21.44 -13.54
CA PHE A 87 -3.05 -22.50 -13.31
C PHE A 87 -2.36 -23.84 -13.03
N ASN A 88 -1.51 -24.30 -13.95
CA ASN A 88 -0.81 -25.59 -13.80
C ASN A 88 0.16 -25.61 -12.61
N ALA A 89 0.77 -24.48 -12.28
CA ALA A 89 1.73 -24.38 -11.19
C ALA A 89 1.07 -24.37 -9.82
N LEU A 90 -0.16 -23.87 -9.70
CA LEU A 90 -0.90 -23.74 -8.44
C LEU A 90 -1.85 -24.91 -8.20
N ALA A 91 -2.18 -25.71 -9.22
CA ALA A 91 -3.02 -26.88 -9.12
C ALA A 91 -2.52 -27.84 -8.04
N GLY A 92 -3.39 -28.15 -7.08
CA GLY A 92 -3.09 -29.06 -5.97
C GLY A 92 -2.15 -28.51 -4.91
N LYS A 93 -1.77 -27.23 -4.97
CA LYS A 93 -1.03 -26.57 -3.90
C LYS A 93 -1.95 -26.16 -2.73
N TYR A 94 -1.35 -25.89 -1.60
CA TYR A 94 -2.04 -25.41 -0.40
C TYR A 94 -1.61 -24.00 -0.09
N TYR A 95 -2.59 -23.18 0.27
CA TYR A 95 -2.37 -21.87 0.86
C TYR A 95 -3.00 -21.84 2.26
N HIS A 96 -2.19 -21.59 3.29
CA HIS A 96 -2.61 -21.60 4.70
C HIS A 96 -3.50 -22.81 5.06
N SER A 97 -3.07 -24.03 4.70
CA SER A 97 -3.77 -25.29 4.94
C SER A 97 -5.02 -25.54 4.09
N ASN A 98 -5.42 -24.61 3.22
CA ASN A 98 -6.52 -24.80 2.28
C ASN A 98 -5.99 -25.21 0.92
N LEU A 99 -6.64 -26.19 0.31
CA LEU A 99 -6.37 -26.56 -1.08
C LEU A 99 -6.74 -25.38 -2.00
N VAL A 100 -5.83 -25.02 -2.88
CA VAL A 100 -6.12 -24.02 -3.91
C VAL A 100 -7.01 -24.66 -4.96
N GLU A 101 -8.20 -24.11 -5.12
CA GLU A 101 -9.16 -24.50 -6.17
C GLU A 101 -9.23 -23.38 -7.21
N GLU A 102 -8.73 -23.67 -8.40
CA GLU A 102 -8.66 -22.72 -9.50
C GLU A 102 -9.56 -23.13 -10.67
N GLU A 103 -10.08 -22.11 -11.35
CA GLU A 103 -10.94 -22.28 -12.51
C GLU A 103 -10.67 -21.17 -13.54
N PHE A 104 -10.61 -21.51 -14.84
CA PHE A 104 -10.56 -20.47 -15.86
C PHE A 104 -11.89 -19.73 -15.93
N CYS A 105 -11.82 -18.41 -15.80
CA CYS A 105 -12.99 -17.56 -15.86
C CYS A 105 -13.12 -16.93 -17.25
N PRO A 106 -14.24 -17.13 -17.97
CA PRO A 106 -14.42 -16.59 -19.33
C PRO A 106 -14.67 -15.09 -19.35
N ILE A 107 -14.65 -14.42 -18.21
CA ILE A 107 -14.89 -12.97 -18.10
C ILE A 107 -13.71 -12.20 -18.72
N ALA A 108 -13.97 -11.54 -19.83
CA ALA A 108 -12.96 -10.71 -20.52
C ALA A 108 -12.58 -9.45 -19.72
N LYS A 109 -13.51 -8.90 -18.94
CA LYS A 109 -13.31 -7.72 -18.09
C LYS A 109 -14.04 -7.91 -16.77
N ILE A 110 -13.32 -7.90 -15.68
CA ILE A 110 -13.89 -8.00 -14.32
C ILE A 110 -14.84 -6.82 -14.03
N SER A 111 -14.61 -5.66 -14.68
CA SER A 111 -15.49 -4.48 -14.59
C SER A 111 -16.94 -4.77 -14.95
N ASP A 112 -17.20 -5.74 -15.82
CA ASP A 112 -18.56 -6.04 -16.30
C ASP A 112 -19.37 -6.84 -15.26
N ALA A 113 -18.67 -7.54 -14.35
CA ALA A 113 -19.25 -8.29 -13.25
C ALA A 113 -19.38 -7.48 -11.94
N LYS A 114 -18.81 -6.29 -11.88
CA LYS A 114 -18.86 -5.44 -10.68
C LYS A 114 -20.23 -4.84 -10.43
N CYS A 115 -20.58 -4.71 -9.18
CA CYS A 115 -21.80 -4.02 -8.75
C CYS A 115 -21.64 -2.50 -8.85
N LYS A 116 -22.22 -1.88 -9.89
CA LYS A 116 -22.18 -0.41 -10.07
C LYS A 116 -22.77 0.36 -8.88
N LYS A 117 -23.79 -0.20 -8.22
CA LYS A 117 -24.41 0.42 -7.03
C LYS A 117 -23.48 0.37 -5.82
N PHE A 118 -22.64 -0.66 -5.69
CA PHE A 118 -21.65 -0.75 -4.64
C PHE A 118 -20.53 0.29 -4.84
N GLU A 119 -20.04 0.45 -6.06
CA GLU A 119 -19.06 1.50 -6.40
C GLU A 119 -19.58 2.92 -6.11
N GLN A 120 -20.91 3.12 -6.11
CA GLN A 120 -21.56 4.37 -5.77
C GLN A 120 -21.94 4.46 -4.27
N GLY A 121 -21.68 3.43 -3.46
CA GLY A 121 -22.04 3.39 -2.04
C GLY A 121 -23.54 3.21 -1.76
N ILE A 122 -24.35 2.81 -2.75
CA ILE A 122 -25.81 2.73 -2.66
C ILE A 122 -26.39 1.31 -2.87
N CYS A 123 -25.55 0.27 -2.75
CA CYS A 123 -26.04 -1.09 -2.92
C CYS A 123 -26.89 -1.55 -1.74
N GLN A 124 -28.20 -1.68 -1.96
CA GLN A 124 -29.16 -2.11 -0.95
C GLN A 124 -29.09 -3.61 -0.61
N ARG A 125 -28.44 -4.42 -1.46
CA ARG A 125 -28.27 -5.86 -1.23
C ARG A 125 -27.12 -6.18 -0.26
N GLY A 126 -26.30 -5.17 0.08
CA GLY A 126 -25.19 -5.32 1.01
C GLY A 126 -24.22 -6.44 0.60
N ALA A 127 -23.69 -7.15 1.58
CA ALA A 127 -22.73 -8.23 1.40
C ALA A 127 -23.26 -9.46 0.65
N PHE A 128 -24.57 -9.63 0.53
CA PHE A 128 -25.22 -10.75 -0.17
C PHE A 128 -25.66 -10.41 -1.60
N CYS A 129 -25.06 -9.39 -2.21
CA CYS A 129 -25.29 -9.04 -3.62
C CYS A 129 -24.71 -10.11 -4.55
N ASN A 130 -25.41 -10.43 -5.64
CA ASN A 130 -24.94 -11.40 -6.66
C ASN A 130 -23.93 -10.80 -7.65
N PHE A 131 -23.73 -9.47 -7.64
CA PHE A 131 -22.67 -8.81 -8.39
C PHE A 131 -21.44 -8.61 -7.50
N LEU A 132 -20.26 -8.59 -8.10
CA LEU A 132 -19.01 -8.47 -7.36
C LEU A 132 -18.92 -7.14 -6.61
N HIS A 133 -18.76 -7.22 -5.31
CA HIS A 133 -18.20 -6.18 -4.46
C HIS A 133 -16.72 -6.51 -4.28
N LEU A 134 -15.85 -5.59 -4.61
CA LEU A 134 -14.40 -5.83 -4.51
C LEU A 134 -13.84 -5.12 -3.29
N LYS A 135 -12.92 -5.79 -2.59
CA LYS A 135 -12.14 -5.16 -1.54
C LYS A 135 -11.24 -4.10 -2.13
N GLU A 136 -11.23 -2.93 -1.51
CA GLU A 136 -10.37 -1.84 -1.93
C GLU A 136 -8.96 -2.05 -1.38
N ILE A 137 -7.97 -1.95 -2.28
CA ILE A 137 -6.56 -1.98 -1.94
C ILE A 137 -5.98 -0.56 -1.93
N ASN A 138 -5.07 -0.30 -1.00
CA ASN A 138 -4.35 0.95 -0.96
C ASN A 138 -3.58 1.18 -2.27
N ARG A 139 -3.83 2.32 -2.93
CA ARG A 139 -3.22 2.66 -4.23
C ARG A 139 -1.70 2.71 -4.18
N SER A 140 -1.12 3.14 -3.06
CA SER A 140 0.33 3.19 -2.88
C SER A 140 0.92 1.78 -2.82
N LEU A 141 0.27 0.85 -2.10
CA LEU A 141 0.66 -0.56 -2.04
C LEU A 141 0.56 -1.21 -3.43
N PHE A 142 -0.58 -1.04 -4.11
CA PHE A 142 -0.75 -1.60 -5.46
C PHE A 142 0.30 -1.10 -6.45
N LYS A 143 0.65 0.19 -6.38
CA LYS A 143 1.69 0.77 -7.22
C LYS A 143 3.06 0.19 -6.89
N SER A 144 3.42 0.08 -5.61
CA SER A 144 4.68 -0.52 -5.16
C SER A 144 4.82 -1.95 -5.66
N LEU A 145 3.77 -2.77 -5.52
CA LEU A 145 3.76 -4.16 -6.01
C LEU A 145 3.92 -4.25 -7.54
N LYS A 146 3.31 -3.32 -8.28
CA LYS A 146 3.51 -3.27 -9.73
C LYS A 146 4.92 -2.85 -10.13
N ASP A 147 5.48 -1.87 -9.44
CA ASP A 147 6.84 -1.41 -9.70
C ASP A 147 7.84 -2.54 -9.39
N GLU A 148 7.66 -3.25 -8.27
CA GLU A 148 8.44 -4.44 -7.89
C GLU A 148 8.30 -5.58 -8.92
N MET A 149 7.08 -5.89 -9.37
CA MET A 149 6.87 -6.88 -10.43
C MET A 149 7.67 -6.54 -11.69
N TYR A 150 7.72 -5.27 -12.09
CA TYR A 150 8.49 -4.85 -13.27
C TYR A 150 9.99 -4.74 -13.02
N GLU A 151 10.44 -4.62 -11.78
CA GLU A 151 11.85 -4.68 -11.41
C GLU A 151 12.36 -6.12 -11.44
N ASN A 152 11.58 -7.04 -10.86
CA ASN A 152 11.90 -8.47 -10.82
C ASN A 152 11.76 -9.14 -12.21
N HIS A 153 10.87 -8.64 -13.07
CA HIS A 153 10.55 -9.18 -14.38
C HIS A 153 10.61 -8.10 -15.48
N PRO A 154 11.81 -7.62 -15.86
CA PRO A 154 11.96 -6.55 -16.85
C PRO A 154 11.46 -6.95 -18.25
N GLU A 155 11.33 -8.26 -18.55
CA GLU A 155 10.75 -8.78 -19.78
C GLU A 155 9.28 -8.38 -19.96
N TYR A 156 8.51 -8.18 -18.88
CA TYR A 156 7.11 -7.76 -18.98
C TYR A 156 6.97 -6.35 -19.55
N LYS A 157 7.95 -5.46 -19.29
CA LYS A 157 8.00 -4.13 -19.92
C LYS A 157 8.21 -4.20 -21.43
N LYS A 158 9.06 -5.12 -21.90
CA LYS A 158 9.36 -5.31 -23.32
C LYS A 158 8.14 -5.81 -24.08
N ASN A 159 7.43 -6.79 -23.54
CA ASN A 159 6.20 -7.35 -24.13
C ASN A 159 5.09 -6.29 -24.29
N ARG A 160 5.03 -5.33 -23.38
CA ARG A 160 4.07 -4.23 -23.46
C ARG A 160 4.34 -3.31 -24.66
N ILE A 161 5.60 -3.03 -24.97
CA ILE A 161 6.00 -2.18 -26.10
C ILE A 161 5.73 -2.90 -27.42
N THR A 162 6.04 -4.20 -27.52
CA THR A 162 5.78 -5.01 -28.72
C THR A 162 4.29 -5.19 -28.99
N ASN A 163 3.51 -5.48 -27.96
CA ASN A 163 2.05 -5.60 -28.06
C ASN A 163 1.37 -4.28 -28.46
N PHE A 164 1.90 -3.14 -27.99
CA PHE A 164 1.39 -1.83 -28.35
C PHE A 164 1.69 -1.51 -29.83
N LYS A 165 2.88 -1.87 -30.33
CA LYS A 165 3.25 -1.72 -31.75
C LYS A 165 2.38 -2.59 -32.63
N GLN A 166 2.21 -3.89 -32.33
CA GLN A 166 1.38 -4.80 -33.10
C GLN A 166 -0.10 -4.44 -33.09
N LYS A 167 -0.61 -3.88 -31.98
CA LYS A 167 -2.01 -3.40 -31.92
C LYS A 167 -2.19 -2.13 -32.76
N LYS A 168 -1.18 -1.27 -32.86
CA LYS A 168 -1.19 -0.08 -33.70
C LYS A 168 -1.15 -0.44 -35.17
N GLU A 169 -0.40 -1.46 -35.56
CA GLU A 169 -0.31 -1.96 -36.93
C GLU A 169 -1.65 -2.62 -37.38
N ARG A 170 -2.25 -3.47 -36.54
CA ARG A 170 -3.58 -4.09 -36.84
C ARG A 170 -4.73 -3.06 -36.93
N ASN A 171 -4.67 -1.97 -36.15
CA ASN A 171 -5.69 -0.91 -36.25
C ASN A 171 -5.54 -0.03 -37.49
N HIS A 172 -4.39 -0.07 -38.17
CA HIS A 172 -4.19 0.65 -39.43
C HIS A 172 -4.81 -0.10 -40.63
N GLU A 173 -5.00 -1.42 -40.53
CA GLU A 173 -5.60 -2.23 -41.63
C GLU A 173 -7.14 -2.26 -41.59
N HIS A 174 -7.79 -1.81 -40.51
CA HIS A 174 -9.25 -1.82 -40.34
C HIS A 174 -9.84 -0.43 -40.06
N SER A 175 -9.35 0.61 -40.75
CA SER A 175 -9.97 1.94 -40.64
C SER A 175 -10.92 2.22 -41.79
N SER A 176 -12.12 1.62 -41.72
CA SER A 176 -13.29 2.19 -42.36
C SER A 176 -14.52 1.96 -41.51
N SER A 177 -15.14 3.07 -41.05
CA SER A 177 -16.40 3.21 -40.33
C SER A 177 -16.40 2.93 -38.83
N ASP A 178 -16.25 3.95 -38.04
CA ASP A 178 -17.02 4.44 -36.89
C ASP A 178 -16.20 5.39 -36.02
N SER A 179 -16.03 6.63 -36.48
CA SER A 179 -15.09 7.59 -35.88
C SER A 179 -15.66 8.41 -34.70
N SER A 180 -16.91 8.19 -34.28
CA SER A 180 -17.55 9.00 -33.23
C SER A 180 -17.45 8.36 -31.84
N LEU A 181 -17.59 7.05 -31.71
CA LEU A 181 -17.49 6.33 -30.46
C LEU A 181 -16.04 6.24 -29.95
N ASP A 182 -15.08 6.01 -30.85
CA ASP A 182 -13.66 5.97 -30.51
C ASP A 182 -13.12 7.33 -30.04
N ARG A 183 -13.68 8.45 -30.52
CA ARG A 183 -13.29 9.81 -30.11
C ARG A 183 -13.77 10.12 -28.69
N TYR A 184 -14.98 9.67 -28.31
CA TYR A 184 -15.54 9.87 -26.98
C TYR A 184 -14.81 9.04 -25.91
N ASP A 185 -14.49 7.77 -26.20
CA ASP A 185 -13.72 6.90 -25.32
C ASP A 185 -12.27 7.39 -25.16
N ASN A 186 -11.67 7.90 -26.21
CA ASN A 186 -10.30 8.45 -26.15
C ASN A 186 -10.25 9.77 -25.36
N TYR A 187 -11.30 10.59 -25.43
CA TYR A 187 -11.42 11.82 -24.62
C TYR A 187 -11.59 11.47 -23.13
N LYS A 188 -12.47 10.51 -22.79
CA LYS A 188 -12.61 10.01 -21.41
C LYS A 188 -11.31 9.42 -20.86
N ARG A 189 -10.61 8.60 -21.66
CA ARG A 189 -9.31 8.02 -21.26
C ARG A 189 -8.25 9.09 -21.02
N LYS A 190 -8.17 10.11 -21.87
CA LYS A 190 -7.25 11.25 -21.66
C LYS A 190 -7.59 12.03 -20.40
N ALA A 191 -8.86 12.32 -20.15
CA ALA A 191 -9.30 13.02 -18.94
C ALA A 191 -9.01 12.21 -17.65
N ILE A 192 -9.18 10.89 -17.68
CA ILE A 192 -8.85 9.99 -16.57
C ILE A 192 -7.32 9.97 -16.35
N ILE A 193 -6.51 9.84 -17.40
CA ILE A 193 -5.05 9.85 -17.32
C ILE A 193 -4.54 11.19 -16.81
N GLN A 194 -5.13 12.29 -17.25
CA GLN A 194 -4.75 13.64 -16.80
C GLN A 194 -5.07 13.83 -15.31
N ARG A 195 -6.25 13.39 -14.85
CA ARG A 195 -6.63 13.40 -13.43
C ARG A 195 -5.72 12.53 -12.57
N TRP A 196 -5.31 11.37 -13.06
CA TRP A 196 -4.37 10.49 -12.38
C TRP A 196 -2.96 11.11 -12.25
N ASN A 197 -2.52 11.84 -13.29
CA ASN A 197 -1.25 12.54 -13.24
C ASN A 197 -1.29 13.73 -12.26
N GLU A 198 -2.42 14.45 -12.19
CA GLU A 198 -2.63 15.54 -11.24
C GLU A 198 -2.65 15.02 -9.79
N ASP A 199 -3.38 13.94 -9.51
CA ASP A 199 -3.42 13.30 -8.19
C ASP A 199 -2.04 12.77 -7.77
N TYR A 200 -1.28 12.19 -8.70
CA TYR A 200 0.09 11.73 -8.46
C TYR A 200 1.02 12.88 -8.07
N HIS A 201 0.93 14.03 -8.76
CA HIS A 201 1.74 15.19 -8.42
C HIS A 201 1.37 15.82 -7.08
N VAL A 202 0.10 15.76 -6.69
CA VAL A 202 -0.37 16.22 -5.37
C VAL A 202 0.13 15.30 -4.27
N GLU A 203 0.03 13.98 -4.43
CA GLU A 203 0.54 13.01 -3.45
C GLU A 203 2.06 13.12 -3.28
N LYS A 204 2.82 13.24 -4.36
CA LYS A 204 4.27 13.42 -4.31
C LYS A 204 4.67 14.68 -3.55
N LYS A 205 3.99 15.81 -3.81
CA LYS A 205 4.21 17.06 -3.07
C LYS A 205 3.88 16.93 -1.58
N LEU A 206 2.82 16.18 -1.25
CA LEU A 206 2.42 15.94 0.13
C LEU A 206 3.45 15.07 0.86
N GLU A 207 3.99 14.06 0.19
CA GLU A 207 5.04 13.19 0.74
C GLU A 207 6.36 13.95 0.97
N GLU A 208 6.75 14.80 0.03
CA GLU A 208 7.91 15.68 0.20
C GLU A 208 7.70 16.66 1.38
N LYS A 209 6.48 17.18 1.53
CA LYS A 209 6.13 18.07 2.66
C LYS A 209 6.19 17.34 4.00
N LYS A 210 5.71 16.07 4.06
CA LYS A 210 5.83 15.21 5.25
C LYS A 210 7.29 14.93 5.61
N LYS A 211 8.15 14.62 4.62
CA LYS A 211 9.60 14.41 4.84
C LYS A 211 10.28 15.66 5.39
N LYS A 212 9.98 16.85 4.82
CA LYS A 212 10.51 18.12 5.32
C LYS A 212 10.06 18.43 6.74
N MET A 213 8.78 18.17 7.07
CA MET A 213 8.28 18.35 8.44
C MET A 213 8.91 17.37 9.44
N ALA A 214 9.15 16.12 9.04
CA ALA A 214 9.84 15.14 9.88
C ALA A 214 11.30 15.58 10.15
N GLN A 215 12.01 16.04 9.12
CA GLN A 215 13.37 16.56 9.27
C GLN A 215 13.42 17.79 10.20
N ALA A 216 12.50 18.74 10.00
CA ALA A 216 12.41 19.92 10.85
C ALA A 216 12.17 19.58 12.34
N LYS A 217 11.38 18.53 12.64
CA LYS A 217 11.18 18.04 14.02
C LYS A 217 12.45 17.47 14.62
N ILE A 218 13.26 16.74 13.83
CA ILE A 218 14.54 16.20 14.26
C ILE A 218 15.52 17.35 14.56
N ASP A 219 15.60 18.33 13.65
CA ASP A 219 16.48 19.49 13.82
C ASP A 219 16.11 20.30 15.09
N LEU A 220 14.80 20.49 15.35
CA LEU A 220 14.30 21.14 16.54
C LEU A 220 14.71 20.39 17.82
N ALA A 221 14.57 19.07 17.83
CA ALA A 221 14.96 18.23 18.97
C ALA A 221 16.48 18.32 19.25
N ILE A 222 17.30 18.38 18.20
CA ILE A 222 18.75 18.56 18.32
C ILE A 222 19.08 19.93 18.94
N ILE A 223 18.40 21.00 18.51
CA ILE A 223 18.57 22.35 19.05
C ILE A 223 18.17 22.38 20.52
N GLU A 224 17.03 21.82 20.89
CA GLU A 224 16.58 21.74 22.29
C GLU A 224 17.55 20.96 23.17
N GLN A 225 18.16 19.90 22.65
CA GLN A 225 19.16 19.13 23.38
C GLN A 225 20.47 19.93 23.60
N LYS A 226 20.91 20.65 22.59
CA LYS A 226 22.06 21.57 22.69
C LYS A 226 21.83 22.68 23.74
N LEU A 227 20.60 23.23 23.76
CA LEU A 227 20.23 24.26 24.74
C LEU A 227 20.20 23.71 26.17
N ARG A 228 19.71 22.48 26.39
CA ARG A 228 19.73 21.80 27.69
C ARG A 228 21.17 21.57 28.18
N ASN A 229 22.01 21.05 27.30
CA ASN A 229 23.41 20.80 27.63
C ASN A 229 24.17 22.12 27.99
N ARG A 230 23.86 23.21 27.28
CA ARG A 230 24.46 24.53 27.58
C ARG A 230 24.04 25.07 28.95
N LYS A 231 22.72 24.96 29.27
CA LYS A 231 22.22 25.34 30.60
C LYS A 231 22.88 24.54 31.73
N GLN A 232 23.07 23.25 31.53
CA GLN A 232 23.70 22.37 32.49
C GLN A 232 25.20 22.76 32.68
N TYR A 233 25.90 23.09 31.61
CA TYR A 233 27.27 23.56 31.65
C TYR A 233 27.40 24.89 32.45
N ASP A 234 26.50 25.85 32.20
CA ASP A 234 26.46 27.15 32.89
C ASP A 234 26.17 26.98 34.40
N GLU A 235 25.31 26.01 34.78
CA GLU A 235 25.04 25.67 36.18
C GLU A 235 26.24 25.01 36.86
N ASP A 236 26.90 24.07 36.20
CA ASP A 236 28.09 23.38 36.70
C ASP A 236 29.27 24.40 36.89
N GLU A 237 29.43 25.35 35.99
CA GLU A 237 30.42 26.42 36.10
C GLU A 237 30.14 27.33 37.32
N LYS A 238 28.88 27.71 37.55
CA LYS A 238 28.48 28.47 38.74
C LYS A 238 28.78 27.72 40.04
N ILE A 239 28.47 26.43 40.07
CA ILE A 239 28.73 25.57 41.25
C ILE A 239 30.25 25.47 41.51
N ASN A 240 31.05 25.32 40.46
CA ASN A 240 32.50 25.23 40.58
C ASN A 240 33.12 26.56 41.05
N ASN A 241 32.64 27.68 40.54
CA ASN A 241 33.07 29.00 41.01
C ASN A 241 32.69 29.23 42.46
N TYR A 242 31.48 28.88 42.89
CA TYR A 242 31.07 28.94 44.31
C TYR A 242 31.94 28.06 45.20
N ARG A 243 32.29 26.86 44.79
CA ARG A 243 33.19 25.96 45.52
C ARG A 243 34.63 26.49 45.61
N LYS A 244 35.08 27.25 44.61
CA LYS A 244 36.39 27.88 44.60
C LYS A 244 36.43 29.03 45.61
N ILE A 245 35.42 29.91 45.57
CA ILE A 245 35.31 31.04 46.54
C ILE A 245 35.30 30.51 47.98
N LYS A 246 34.50 29.50 48.29
CA LYS A 246 34.45 28.89 49.62
C LYS A 246 35.77 28.24 50.07
N ARG A 247 36.58 27.78 49.14
CA ARG A 247 37.93 27.27 49.45
C ARG A 247 38.88 28.41 49.79
N ASP A 248 38.82 29.47 49.01
CA ASP A 248 39.70 30.62 49.21
C ASP A 248 39.38 31.33 50.57
N GLU A 249 38.08 31.51 50.91
CA GLU A 249 37.64 32.01 52.24
C GLU A 249 38.16 31.14 53.41
N LYS A 250 38.18 29.81 53.25
CA LYS A 250 38.67 28.89 54.30
C LYS A 250 40.21 28.95 54.52
N TYR A 251 40.97 29.37 53.51
CA TYR A 251 42.41 29.56 53.63
C TYR A 251 42.75 30.92 54.30
N GLU A 252 41.95 31.98 54.04
CA GLU A 252 42.13 33.28 54.72
C GLU A 252 41.83 33.19 56.23
N ASP A 253 40.78 32.47 56.66
CA ASP A 253 40.46 32.25 58.09
C ASP A 253 41.52 31.40 58.83
N SER A 254 42.33 30.60 58.13
CA SER A 254 43.39 29.79 58.73
C SER A 254 44.68 30.59 58.98
N ASP A 255 44.94 31.63 58.20
CA ASP A 255 46.15 32.49 58.39
C ASP A 255 45.95 33.52 59.50
N GLU A 256 44.70 33.97 59.81
CA GLU A 256 44.46 34.88 60.96
C GLU A 256 44.57 34.16 62.31
N THR A 257 44.47 32.85 62.36
CA THR A 257 44.60 32.09 63.63
C THR A 257 46.07 31.84 64.03
N ILE A 258 47.00 31.93 63.08
CA ILE A 258 48.43 31.69 63.34
C ILE A 258 49.16 32.97 63.88
N SER A 259 48.61 34.19 63.66
CA SER A 259 49.26 35.44 64.10
C SER A 259 48.87 35.91 65.49
N LYS A 260 48.07 35.19 66.28
CA LYS A 260 47.61 35.53 67.64
C LYS A 260 48.18 34.66 68.77
N GLY A 261 49.23 33.89 68.49
CA GLY A 261 49.78 32.90 69.42
C GLY A 261 51.21 33.15 69.91
N ASP A 262 51.73 34.39 69.82
CA ASP A 262 53.02 34.75 70.46
C ASP A 262 52.97 36.20 70.95
N LEU A 263 52.60 36.41 72.23
CA LEU A 263 52.97 37.47 73.17
C LEU A 263 52.53 37.05 74.56
#